data_efb96e2b0e32a7ecaba8b29044087f92
#
_entry.id   efb96e2b0e32a7ecaba8b29044087f92
#
_cell.length_a   1.000
_cell.length_b   1.000
_cell.length_c   1.000
_cell.angle_alpha   90.00
_cell.angle_beta   90.00
_cell.angle_gamma   90.00
#
_symmetry.space_group_name_H-M   'P 1'
#
loop_
_entity.id
_entity.type
_entity.pdbx_description
1 polymer ?
#
loop_
_entity_poly.entity_id
_entity_poly.type
_entity_poly.pdbx_seq_one_letter_code
_entity_poly.pdbx_strand_id
1 'polypeptide(L)'
;MKKVAVGIAVVLGLTLLSPAVAETKPSIAIIDTAIDTTLPALQGKIIHEACVMQSKGCPNKQMIQEGPGSASLPTSQLYANGFDHGTIMALIATQVNPDINIVFIRIVPMAANGRQSQYTESSVLSALEWVAQNKQKFNIIATSASIGHHNLRTGANYCPVKANLRDGIVKLQSLNVATIFAVGNNYDISRVDYPACITESIAVGSATREGRIALHSNGGKELDFYALGSFETNVKNAVGTSAATAALASYWVKNYKGSYLSTYEYLKSLSKPTESEQIKSNNFIDILK
;
A
#
# COMPACT_ATOMS: atom_id res chain seq x y z
N MET A 1 40.53 39.26 62.18
CA MET A 1 39.68 38.10 61.85
C MET A 1 38.79 38.50 60.68
N LYS A 2 39.13 38.03 59.46
CA LYS A 2 38.36 38.35 58.22
C LYS A 2 37.34 37.24 58.02
N LYS A 3 36.02 37.59 57.94
CA LYS A 3 34.93 36.69 57.65
C LYS A 3 34.85 36.52 56.13
N VAL A 4 34.96 35.29 55.62
CA VAL A 4 34.74 34.93 54.26
C VAL A 4 33.27 34.53 54.11
N ALA A 5 32.52 35.23 53.26
CA ALA A 5 31.16 34.88 52.90
C ALA A 5 31.20 33.97 51.68
N VAL A 6 30.70 32.75 51.80
CA VAL A 6 30.52 31.81 50.69
C VAL A 6 29.10 32.03 50.09
N GLY A 7 29.08 32.54 48.87
CA GLY A 7 27.84 32.66 48.12
C GLY A 7 27.48 31.35 47.41
N ILE A 8 26.33 30.76 47.70
CA ILE A 8 25.77 29.60 47.01
C ILE A 8 25.02 30.11 45.79
N ALA A 9 25.52 29.83 44.59
CA ALA A 9 24.80 30.06 43.33
C ALA A 9 23.84 28.89 43.06
N VAL A 10 22.55 29.16 43.15
CA VAL A 10 21.51 28.22 42.75
C VAL A 10 21.33 28.32 41.23
N VAL A 11 21.78 27.30 40.49
CA VAL A 11 21.53 27.17 39.05
C VAL A 11 20.15 26.57 38.88
N LEU A 12 19.14 27.40 38.51
CA LEU A 12 17.85 26.91 38.06
C LEU A 12 18.04 26.30 36.66
N GLY A 13 18.03 24.97 36.57
CA GLY A 13 17.96 24.26 35.30
C GLY A 13 16.56 24.42 34.66
N LEU A 14 16.42 25.25 33.63
CA LEU A 14 15.26 25.26 32.78
C LEU A 14 15.26 23.94 31.95
N THR A 15 14.46 22.98 32.35
CA THR A 15 14.11 21.85 31.49
C THR A 15 13.18 22.35 30.40
N LEU A 16 13.69 22.53 29.17
CA LEU A 16 12.88 22.74 27.98
C LEU A 16 12.08 21.46 27.73
N LEU A 17 10.83 21.43 28.15
CA LEU A 17 9.83 20.46 27.73
C LEU A 17 9.60 20.67 26.23
N SER A 18 10.25 19.85 25.39
CA SER A 18 9.85 19.74 23.98
C SER A 18 8.38 19.37 23.92
N PRO A 19 7.54 20.08 23.14
CA PRO A 19 6.16 19.68 22.98
C PRO A 19 6.13 18.26 22.42
N ALA A 20 5.43 17.35 23.12
CA ALA A 20 5.16 16.02 22.60
C ALA A 20 4.42 16.19 21.28
N VAL A 21 5.08 15.91 20.16
CA VAL A 21 4.42 15.77 18.85
C VAL A 21 3.43 14.64 19.02
N ALA A 22 2.14 14.95 18.94
CA ALA A 22 1.10 13.93 18.98
C ALA A 22 1.43 12.89 17.91
N GLU A 23 1.66 11.66 18.32
CA GLU A 23 2.02 10.58 17.42
C GLU A 23 0.81 10.34 16.49
N THR A 24 0.96 10.72 15.23
CA THR A 24 -0.11 10.53 14.25
C THR A 24 -0.35 9.03 14.08
N LYS A 25 -1.63 8.62 14.04
CA LYS A 25 -1.98 7.20 13.82
C LYS A 25 -1.26 6.65 12.59
N PRO A 26 -0.80 5.39 12.62
CA PRO A 26 -0.24 4.74 11.45
C PRO A 26 -1.18 4.80 10.24
N SER A 27 -0.62 4.98 9.06
CA SER A 27 -1.36 5.07 7.81
C SER A 27 -0.85 4.10 6.75
N ILE A 28 -1.71 3.85 5.77
CA ILE A 28 -1.38 3.15 4.53
C ILE A 28 -1.30 4.16 3.38
N ALA A 29 -0.36 3.98 2.44
CA ALA A 29 -0.40 4.65 1.15
C ALA A 29 -0.99 3.70 0.10
N ILE A 30 -2.15 4.04 -0.47
CA ILE A 30 -2.76 3.29 -1.58
C ILE A 30 -2.32 3.94 -2.88
N ILE A 31 -1.59 3.18 -3.72
CA ILE A 31 -1.06 3.60 -5.02
C ILE A 31 -1.92 2.95 -6.10
N ASP A 32 -2.77 3.74 -6.79
CA ASP A 32 -3.81 3.18 -7.65
C ASP A 32 -4.31 4.19 -8.72
N THR A 33 -5.52 3.96 -9.26
CA THR A 33 -6.17 4.74 -10.31
C THR A 33 -6.63 6.11 -9.81
N ALA A 34 -7.82 6.21 -9.23
CA ALA A 34 -8.37 7.44 -8.64
C ALA A 34 -9.27 7.11 -7.44
N ILE A 35 -9.69 8.14 -6.72
CA ILE A 35 -10.51 7.98 -5.53
C ILE A 35 -11.75 8.88 -5.57
N ASP A 36 -12.88 8.33 -5.12
CA ASP A 36 -14.08 9.07 -4.80
C ASP A 36 -14.14 9.36 -3.30
N THR A 37 -13.65 10.53 -2.92
CA THR A 37 -13.64 10.96 -1.50
C THR A 37 -15.02 11.38 -1.00
N THR A 38 -16.05 11.40 -1.84
CA THR A 38 -17.42 11.78 -1.43
C THR A 38 -18.18 10.64 -0.75
N LEU A 39 -17.69 9.40 -0.88
CA LEU A 39 -18.33 8.23 -0.30
C LEU A 39 -18.32 8.28 1.25
N PRO A 40 -19.48 8.08 1.92
CA PRO A 40 -19.57 8.14 3.38
C PRO A 40 -18.57 7.24 4.11
N ALA A 41 -18.29 6.04 3.58
CA ALA A 41 -17.35 5.09 4.18
C ALA A 41 -15.89 5.57 4.17
N LEU A 42 -15.56 6.55 3.32
CA LEU A 42 -14.22 7.13 3.21
C LEU A 42 -14.08 8.48 3.92
N GLN A 43 -15.18 9.04 4.46
CA GLN A 43 -15.15 10.31 5.18
C GLN A 43 -14.25 10.23 6.42
N GLY A 44 -13.30 11.17 6.52
CA GLY A 44 -12.32 11.22 7.60
C GLY A 44 -11.25 10.13 7.58
N LYS A 45 -11.25 9.25 6.55
CA LYS A 45 -10.22 8.21 6.38
C LYS A 45 -9.11 8.64 5.42
N ILE A 46 -9.44 9.41 4.39
CA ILE A 46 -8.45 9.95 3.45
C ILE A 46 -7.82 11.17 4.10
N ILE A 47 -6.61 11.01 4.63
CA ILE A 47 -5.88 12.08 5.33
C ILE A 47 -5.04 12.93 4.37
N HIS A 48 -4.74 12.40 3.19
CA HIS A 48 -4.03 13.13 2.14
C HIS A 48 -4.26 12.49 0.76
N GLU A 49 -4.27 13.34 -0.27
CA GLU A 49 -4.28 12.93 -1.67
C GLU A 49 -3.02 13.43 -2.36
N ALA A 50 -2.46 12.60 -3.24
CA ALA A 50 -1.38 12.96 -4.15
C ALA A 50 -1.65 12.39 -5.54
N CYS A 51 -1.29 13.15 -6.56
CA CYS A 51 -1.21 12.70 -7.95
C CYS A 51 0.26 12.71 -8.35
N VAL A 52 0.79 11.56 -8.78
CA VAL A 52 2.18 11.40 -9.17
C VAL A 52 2.23 10.74 -10.55
N MET A 53 2.58 11.50 -11.58
CA MET A 53 2.56 11.09 -12.99
C MET A 53 3.92 11.31 -13.64
N GLN A 54 4.19 10.61 -14.73
CA GLN A 54 5.37 10.85 -15.58
C GLN A 54 5.08 11.87 -16.69
N SER A 55 3.84 12.29 -16.82
CA SER A 55 3.39 13.33 -17.76
C SER A 55 2.58 14.37 -16.99
N LYS A 56 2.23 15.47 -17.63
CA LYS A 56 1.39 16.53 -17.05
C LYS A 56 -0.08 16.09 -16.92
N GLY A 57 -0.32 14.92 -16.30
CA GLY A 57 -1.62 14.26 -16.18
C GLY A 57 -2.40 14.54 -14.91
N CYS A 58 -1.83 15.28 -13.95
CA CYS A 58 -2.55 15.67 -12.75
C CYS A 58 -3.56 16.80 -13.02
N PRO A 59 -4.57 17.02 -12.17
CA PRO A 59 -5.60 18.06 -12.38
C PRO A 59 -5.04 19.46 -12.61
N ASN A 60 -3.91 19.80 -11.96
CA ASN A 60 -3.19 21.08 -12.16
C ASN A 60 -2.34 21.11 -13.45
N LYS A 61 -2.43 20.07 -14.29
CA LYS A 61 -1.61 19.91 -15.52
C LYS A 61 -0.10 19.88 -15.26
N GLN A 62 0.31 19.39 -14.11
CA GLN A 62 1.70 19.10 -13.76
C GLN A 62 1.89 17.59 -13.57
N MET A 63 3.14 17.17 -13.35
CA MET A 63 3.48 15.77 -13.05
C MET A 63 3.14 15.39 -11.61
N ILE A 64 3.15 16.36 -10.69
CA ILE A 64 2.85 16.16 -9.28
C ILE A 64 1.84 17.21 -8.82
N GLN A 65 0.87 16.77 -8.05
CA GLN A 65 -0.08 17.60 -7.32
C GLN A 65 -0.37 16.96 -5.98
N GLU A 66 -0.48 17.75 -4.93
CA GLU A 66 -0.82 17.29 -3.58
C GLU A 66 -2.04 18.03 -3.03
N GLY A 67 -2.68 17.41 -2.04
CA GLY A 67 -3.83 17.98 -1.34
C GLY A 67 -5.18 17.54 -1.92
N PRO A 68 -6.27 17.99 -1.29
CA PRO A 68 -7.62 17.56 -1.64
C PRO A 68 -7.93 17.72 -3.15
N GLY A 69 -8.50 16.67 -3.75
CA GLY A 69 -8.86 16.64 -5.16
C GLY A 69 -7.72 16.29 -6.12
N SER A 70 -6.47 16.12 -5.62
CA SER A 70 -5.34 15.81 -6.51
C SER A 70 -5.41 14.39 -7.07
N ALA A 71 -5.93 13.44 -6.32
CA ALA A 71 -6.10 12.05 -6.74
C ALA A 71 -7.53 11.72 -7.20
N SER A 72 -8.46 12.66 -7.05
CA SER A 72 -9.86 12.49 -7.42
C SER A 72 -10.10 12.81 -8.90
N LEU A 73 -11.23 12.34 -9.40
CA LEU A 73 -11.83 12.68 -10.70
C LEU A 73 -13.30 13.01 -10.51
N PRO A 74 -13.91 13.78 -11.41
CA PRO A 74 -15.36 13.91 -11.43
C PRO A 74 -16.03 12.53 -11.43
N THR A 75 -17.04 12.34 -10.58
CA THR A 75 -17.70 11.03 -10.37
C THR A 75 -18.17 10.39 -11.68
N SER A 76 -18.68 11.20 -12.62
CA SER A 76 -19.07 10.74 -13.95
C SER A 76 -17.92 10.15 -14.77
N GLN A 77 -16.70 10.70 -14.63
CA GLN A 77 -15.50 10.18 -15.31
C GLN A 77 -14.91 8.97 -14.57
N LEU A 78 -14.92 9.02 -13.24
CA LEU A 78 -14.36 7.99 -12.40
C LEU A 78 -15.00 6.63 -12.68
N TYR A 79 -16.33 6.55 -12.64
CA TYR A 79 -17.06 5.29 -12.83
C TYR A 79 -17.23 4.89 -14.30
N ALA A 80 -17.49 5.84 -15.19
CA ALA A 80 -17.70 5.53 -16.62
C ALA A 80 -16.41 5.07 -17.32
N ASN A 81 -15.24 5.46 -16.82
CA ASN A 81 -13.95 5.26 -17.49
C ASN A 81 -13.03 4.26 -16.77
N GLY A 82 -13.55 3.55 -15.77
CA GLY A 82 -12.84 2.48 -15.08
C GLY A 82 -11.83 2.94 -14.03
N PHE A 83 -11.89 4.22 -13.57
CA PHE A 83 -11.01 4.73 -12.51
C PHE A 83 -11.47 4.39 -11.09
N ASP A 84 -12.54 3.62 -10.94
CA ASP A 84 -13.15 3.22 -9.67
C ASP A 84 -12.32 2.20 -8.87
N HIS A 85 -11.31 1.57 -9.49
CA HIS A 85 -10.51 0.53 -8.85
C HIS A 85 -9.86 1.03 -7.55
N GLY A 86 -9.19 2.18 -7.55
CA GLY A 86 -8.58 2.72 -6.34
C GLY A 86 -9.59 3.06 -5.23
N THR A 87 -10.79 3.54 -5.59
CA THR A 87 -11.89 3.74 -4.65
C THR A 87 -12.29 2.43 -3.97
N ILE A 88 -12.41 1.35 -4.76
CA ILE A 88 -12.75 0.01 -4.25
C ILE A 88 -11.65 -0.50 -3.30
N MET A 89 -10.37 -0.31 -3.64
CA MET A 89 -9.25 -0.69 -2.76
C MET A 89 -9.29 0.07 -1.43
N ALA A 90 -9.60 1.36 -1.46
CA ALA A 90 -9.76 2.16 -0.24
C ALA A 90 -10.95 1.68 0.63
N LEU A 91 -12.07 1.33 0.01
CA LEU A 91 -13.23 0.76 0.71
C LEU A 91 -12.89 -0.59 1.38
N ILE A 92 -12.16 -1.46 0.69
CA ILE A 92 -11.69 -2.73 1.27
C ILE A 92 -10.77 -2.47 2.47
N ALA A 93 -9.85 -1.53 2.34
CA ALA A 93 -8.97 -1.17 3.45
C ALA A 93 -9.76 -0.71 4.69
N THR A 94 -10.83 0.08 4.52
CA THR A 94 -11.69 0.52 5.62
C THR A 94 -12.55 -0.60 6.21
N GLN A 95 -12.95 -1.59 5.42
CA GLN A 95 -13.67 -2.77 5.93
C GLN A 95 -12.77 -3.64 6.84
N VAL A 96 -11.49 -3.79 6.50
CA VAL A 96 -10.54 -4.58 7.28
C VAL A 96 -10.07 -3.85 8.53
N ASN A 97 -9.86 -2.55 8.43
CA ASN A 97 -9.48 -1.69 9.54
C ASN A 97 -10.30 -0.39 9.51
N PRO A 98 -11.43 -0.34 10.24
CA PRO A 98 -12.29 0.83 10.27
C PRO A 98 -11.62 2.11 10.78
N ASP A 99 -10.52 2.00 11.51
CA ASP A 99 -9.75 3.13 12.06
C ASP A 99 -8.55 3.55 11.21
N ILE A 100 -8.42 3.01 9.99
CA ILE A 100 -7.27 3.27 9.14
C ILE A 100 -7.22 4.71 8.65
N ASN A 101 -6.01 5.28 8.63
CA ASN A 101 -5.68 6.48 7.89
C ASN A 101 -5.13 6.09 6.50
N ILE A 102 -5.62 6.74 5.46
CA ILE A 102 -5.26 6.47 4.07
C ILE A 102 -4.63 7.72 3.45
N VAL A 103 -3.44 7.59 2.94
CA VAL A 103 -2.83 8.49 1.97
C VAL A 103 -3.08 7.90 0.59
N PHE A 104 -3.80 8.60 -0.28
CA PHE A 104 -4.13 8.06 -1.60
C PHE A 104 -3.24 8.68 -2.68
N ILE A 105 -2.57 7.85 -3.48
CA ILE A 105 -1.63 8.28 -4.52
C ILE A 105 -2.11 7.76 -5.87
N ARG A 106 -2.58 8.68 -6.71
CA ARG A 106 -2.97 8.38 -8.09
C ARG A 106 -1.75 8.37 -9.00
N ILE A 107 -1.55 7.24 -9.72
CA ILE A 107 -0.46 7.08 -10.69
C ILE A 107 -0.94 6.76 -12.11
N VAL A 108 -2.24 6.51 -12.29
CA VAL A 108 -2.81 6.10 -13.58
C VAL A 108 -3.30 7.33 -14.34
N PRO A 109 -2.70 7.64 -15.51
CA PRO A 109 -3.09 8.78 -16.31
C PRO A 109 -4.39 8.49 -17.08
N MET A 110 -5.04 9.56 -17.51
CA MET A 110 -6.20 9.52 -18.42
C MET A 110 -5.71 9.70 -19.85
N ALA A 111 -6.10 8.80 -20.73
CA ALA A 111 -5.87 8.90 -22.17
C ALA A 111 -6.76 9.96 -22.80
N ALA A 112 -6.48 10.37 -24.05
CA ALA A 112 -7.24 11.37 -24.78
C ALA A 112 -8.73 11.01 -24.99
N ASN A 113 -9.07 9.72 -24.99
CA ASN A 113 -10.44 9.22 -25.07
C ASN A 113 -11.15 9.18 -23.70
N GLY A 114 -10.55 9.74 -22.65
CA GLY A 114 -11.09 9.79 -21.29
C GLY A 114 -10.89 8.51 -20.47
N ARG A 115 -10.48 7.40 -21.08
CA ARG A 115 -10.25 6.13 -20.35
C ARG A 115 -8.92 6.13 -19.62
N GLN A 116 -8.76 5.21 -18.67
CA GLN A 116 -7.45 5.02 -18.05
C GLN A 116 -6.41 4.58 -19.08
N SER A 117 -5.23 5.17 -18.98
CA SER A 117 -4.04 4.74 -19.71
C SER A 117 -3.19 3.85 -18.82
N GLN A 118 -2.15 3.25 -19.40
CA GLN A 118 -1.24 2.43 -18.60
C GLN A 118 -0.33 3.32 -17.74
N TYR A 119 -0.15 2.91 -16.49
CA TYR A 119 0.92 3.46 -15.67
C TYR A 119 2.28 2.93 -16.17
N THR A 120 3.35 3.62 -15.81
CA THR A 120 4.71 3.20 -16.13
C THR A 120 5.43 2.76 -14.85
N GLU A 121 6.48 1.95 -15.01
CA GLU A 121 7.35 1.62 -13.88
C GLU A 121 7.92 2.87 -13.20
N SER A 122 8.26 3.90 -14.00
CA SER A 122 8.72 5.18 -13.46
C SER A 122 7.65 5.89 -12.63
N SER A 123 6.35 5.72 -12.97
CA SER A 123 5.25 6.26 -12.12
C SER A 123 5.20 5.55 -10.77
N VAL A 124 5.41 4.23 -10.78
CA VAL A 124 5.47 3.44 -9.54
C VAL A 124 6.66 3.89 -8.70
N LEU A 125 7.86 3.98 -9.29
CA LEU A 125 9.06 4.44 -8.58
C LEU A 125 8.86 5.82 -7.98
N SER A 126 8.33 6.79 -8.75
CA SER A 126 8.06 8.14 -8.24
C SER A 126 7.06 8.16 -7.09
N ALA A 127 6.06 7.26 -7.10
CA ALA A 127 5.13 7.11 -5.98
C ALA A 127 5.84 6.55 -4.73
N LEU A 128 6.72 5.54 -4.88
CA LEU A 128 7.51 5.01 -3.77
C LEU A 128 8.48 6.07 -3.20
N GLU A 129 9.11 6.86 -4.06
CA GLU A 129 9.96 7.98 -3.66
C GLU A 129 9.17 9.05 -2.89
N TRP A 130 7.97 9.39 -3.38
CA TRP A 130 7.07 10.31 -2.69
C TRP A 130 6.69 9.77 -1.29
N VAL A 131 6.38 8.48 -1.17
CA VAL A 131 6.13 7.83 0.12
C VAL A 131 7.34 7.94 1.03
N ALA A 132 8.55 7.67 0.54
CA ALA A 132 9.78 7.77 1.34
C ALA A 132 10.00 9.18 1.90
N GLN A 133 9.71 10.23 1.11
CA GLN A 133 9.83 11.63 1.50
C GLN A 133 8.77 12.07 2.50
N ASN A 134 7.58 11.49 2.44
CA ASN A 134 6.41 11.89 3.22
C ASN A 134 6.06 10.91 4.36
N LYS A 135 6.80 9.82 4.51
CA LYS A 135 6.56 8.76 5.48
C LYS A 135 6.39 9.27 6.91
N GLN A 136 7.25 10.17 7.35
CA GLN A 136 7.18 10.72 8.71
C GLN A 136 5.98 11.66 8.88
N LYS A 137 5.72 12.52 7.90
CA LYS A 137 4.62 13.49 7.92
C LYS A 137 3.26 12.83 8.11
N PHE A 138 3.04 11.69 7.45
CA PHE A 138 1.76 10.98 7.48
C PHE A 138 1.80 9.66 8.24
N ASN A 139 2.90 9.33 8.90
CA ASN A 139 3.16 8.06 9.58
C ASN A 139 2.82 6.84 8.71
N ILE A 140 3.31 6.84 7.44
CA ILE A 140 3.07 5.75 6.49
C ILE A 140 3.94 4.55 6.89
N ILE A 141 3.32 3.39 7.12
CA ILE A 141 4.01 2.16 7.51
C ILE A 141 3.84 1.02 6.51
N ALA A 142 2.92 1.19 5.54
CA ALA A 142 2.74 0.24 4.45
C ALA A 142 2.27 0.96 3.19
N THR A 143 2.59 0.39 2.02
CA THR A 143 1.96 0.75 0.74
C THR A 143 1.11 -0.43 0.27
N SER A 144 -0.01 -0.12 -0.39
CA SER A 144 -0.82 -1.06 -1.15
C SER A 144 -0.77 -0.66 -2.62
N ALA A 145 -0.15 -1.47 -3.45
CA ALA A 145 -0.04 -1.23 -4.87
C ALA A 145 -0.64 -2.41 -5.64
N SER A 146 -1.93 -2.27 -5.98
CA SER A 146 -2.68 -3.29 -6.73
C SER A 146 -2.38 -3.21 -8.23
N ILE A 147 -1.11 -3.23 -8.55
CA ILE A 147 -0.55 -3.08 -9.89
C ILE A 147 0.30 -4.29 -10.24
N GLY A 148 0.29 -4.69 -11.49
CA GLY A 148 1.10 -5.79 -11.99
C GLY A 148 1.14 -5.80 -13.51
N HIS A 149 2.22 -6.34 -14.06
CA HIS A 149 2.35 -6.65 -15.47
C HIS A 149 2.60 -8.13 -15.60
N HIS A 150 1.66 -8.82 -16.21
CA HIS A 150 1.88 -10.20 -16.61
C HIS A 150 2.98 -10.23 -17.67
N ASN A 151 4.17 -10.66 -17.28
CA ASN A 151 5.26 -10.79 -18.19
C ASN A 151 5.18 -12.17 -18.85
N LEU A 152 4.81 -12.19 -20.12
CA LEU A 152 4.78 -13.42 -20.95
C LEU A 152 6.16 -14.04 -21.18
N ARG A 153 7.26 -13.42 -20.71
CA ARG A 153 8.60 -14.00 -20.80
C ARG A 153 8.68 -15.26 -19.96
N THR A 154 9.18 -16.31 -20.55
CA THR A 154 9.42 -17.60 -19.91
C THR A 154 10.90 -17.75 -19.54
N GLY A 155 11.20 -18.59 -18.54
CA GLY A 155 12.57 -18.89 -18.13
C GLY A 155 13.09 -18.01 -16.98
N ALA A 156 14.41 -18.00 -16.76
CA ALA A 156 15.06 -17.34 -15.62
C ALA A 156 14.86 -15.81 -15.54
N ASN A 157 14.41 -15.18 -16.63
CA ASN A 157 14.23 -13.73 -16.72
C ASN A 157 12.76 -13.29 -16.68
N TYR A 158 11.85 -14.09 -16.13
CA TYR A 158 10.44 -13.71 -16.04
C TYR A 158 10.19 -12.53 -15.09
N CYS A 159 11.08 -12.31 -14.12
CA CYS A 159 11.06 -11.15 -13.23
C CYS A 159 12.23 -10.21 -13.59
N PRO A 160 12.06 -9.29 -14.56
CA PRO A 160 13.11 -8.35 -14.93
C PRO A 160 13.22 -7.30 -13.82
N VAL A 161 14.00 -7.62 -12.80
CA VAL A 161 14.29 -6.68 -11.72
C VAL A 161 15.11 -5.53 -12.27
N LYS A 162 14.46 -4.39 -12.49
CA LYS A 162 15.17 -3.15 -12.79
C LYS A 162 15.68 -2.57 -11.47
N ALA A 163 16.95 -2.23 -11.43
CA ALA A 163 17.63 -1.80 -10.22
C ALA A 163 16.87 -0.67 -9.50
N ASN A 164 16.41 0.34 -10.25
CA ASN A 164 15.78 1.52 -9.66
C ASN A 164 14.51 1.21 -8.84
N LEU A 165 13.63 0.32 -9.32
CA LEU A 165 12.41 -0.02 -8.57
C LEU A 165 12.73 -0.86 -7.35
N ARG A 166 13.66 -1.83 -7.48
CA ARG A 166 14.16 -2.61 -6.35
C ARG A 166 14.77 -1.71 -5.28
N ASP A 167 15.60 -0.74 -5.68
CA ASP A 167 16.26 0.19 -4.76
C ASP A 167 15.22 1.05 -4.02
N GLY A 168 14.15 1.48 -4.70
CA GLY A 168 13.02 2.18 -4.09
C GLY A 168 12.30 1.33 -3.04
N ILE A 169 12.08 0.04 -3.30
CA ILE A 169 11.48 -0.92 -2.36
C ILE A 169 12.39 -1.13 -1.13
N VAL A 170 13.69 -1.38 -1.36
CA VAL A 170 14.70 -1.54 -0.29
C VAL A 170 14.76 -0.29 0.59
N LYS A 171 14.72 0.90 -0.02
CA LYS A 171 14.68 2.16 0.72
C LYS A 171 13.46 2.25 1.64
N LEU A 172 12.26 1.92 1.14
CA LEU A 172 11.05 1.92 1.97
C LEU A 172 11.13 0.89 3.10
N GLN A 173 11.63 -0.31 2.83
CA GLN A 173 11.86 -1.33 3.86
C GLN A 173 12.82 -0.83 4.95
N SER A 174 13.92 -0.15 4.59
CA SER A 174 14.85 0.46 5.55
C SER A 174 14.23 1.56 6.40
N LEU A 175 13.15 2.18 5.89
CA LEU A 175 12.33 3.16 6.61
C LEU A 175 11.18 2.51 7.39
N ASN A 176 11.14 1.19 7.53
CA ASN A 176 10.06 0.40 8.13
C ASN A 176 8.70 0.59 7.43
N VAL A 177 8.70 0.76 6.11
CA VAL A 177 7.49 0.80 5.28
C VAL A 177 7.43 -0.48 4.44
N ALA A 178 6.37 -1.26 4.59
CA ALA A 178 6.13 -2.45 3.77
C ALA A 178 5.64 -2.05 2.38
N THR A 179 6.27 -2.60 1.33
CA THR A 179 5.81 -2.39 -0.06
C THR A 179 5.08 -3.64 -0.52
N ILE A 180 3.75 -3.56 -0.62
CA ILE A 180 2.86 -4.72 -0.81
C ILE A 180 2.25 -4.67 -2.21
N PHE A 181 2.46 -5.74 -3.02
CA PHE A 181 2.00 -5.86 -4.40
C PHE A 181 1.12 -7.08 -4.63
N ALA A 182 0.21 -6.96 -5.60
CA ALA A 182 -0.62 -8.05 -6.09
C ALA A 182 0.19 -8.99 -6.99
N VAL A 183 0.02 -10.31 -6.81
CA VAL A 183 0.75 -11.32 -7.59
C VAL A 183 0.23 -11.54 -9.00
N GLY A 184 -0.96 -10.97 -9.34
CA GLY A 184 -1.61 -11.14 -10.65
C GLY A 184 -2.76 -12.15 -10.63
N ASN A 185 -3.61 -12.07 -11.69
CA ASN A 185 -4.85 -12.82 -11.82
C ASN A 185 -4.88 -13.67 -13.11
N ASN A 186 -3.77 -14.31 -13.43
CA ASN A 186 -3.57 -15.00 -14.72
C ASN A 186 -3.64 -16.53 -14.60
N TYR A 187 -4.09 -17.06 -13.46
CA TYR A 187 -4.15 -18.51 -13.19
C TYR A 187 -2.76 -19.18 -13.26
N ASP A 188 -1.67 -18.43 -13.11
CA ASP A 188 -0.30 -18.94 -13.15
C ASP A 188 0.22 -19.25 -11.75
N ILE A 189 0.07 -20.48 -11.31
CA ILE A 189 0.49 -20.93 -9.98
C ILE A 189 2.01 -21.04 -9.81
N SER A 190 2.78 -20.86 -10.85
CA SER A 190 4.24 -21.01 -10.85
C SER A 190 4.99 -19.69 -10.87
N ARG A 191 4.31 -18.57 -11.11
CA ARG A 191 4.92 -17.26 -11.27
C ARG A 191 4.10 -16.14 -10.66
N VAL A 192 4.81 -15.24 -10.04
CA VAL A 192 4.28 -13.97 -9.50
C VAL A 192 4.55 -12.87 -10.51
N ASP A 193 3.56 -12.03 -10.80
CA ASP A 193 3.71 -10.91 -11.74
C ASP A 193 4.70 -9.86 -11.21
N TYR A 194 5.35 -9.16 -12.13
CA TYR A 194 6.16 -8.00 -11.79
C TYR A 194 5.25 -6.80 -11.43
N PRO A 195 5.53 -6.03 -10.34
CA PRO A 195 6.76 -6.04 -9.54
C PRO A 195 6.70 -6.92 -8.28
N ALA A 196 5.62 -7.65 -8.01
CA ALA A 196 5.50 -8.48 -6.82
C ALA A 196 6.55 -9.61 -6.74
N CYS A 197 7.14 -10.00 -7.87
CA CYS A 197 8.23 -10.97 -7.92
C CYS A 197 9.59 -10.43 -7.41
N ILE A 198 9.70 -9.14 -7.06
CA ILE A 198 10.89 -8.56 -6.43
C ILE A 198 10.93 -9.04 -4.98
N THR A 199 11.99 -9.74 -4.60
CA THR A 199 12.10 -10.46 -3.32
C THR A 199 11.97 -9.56 -2.08
N GLU A 200 12.30 -8.28 -2.19
CA GLU A 200 12.20 -7.32 -1.09
C GLU A 200 10.81 -6.70 -0.94
N SER A 201 9.89 -6.98 -1.87
CA SER A 201 8.48 -6.63 -1.74
C SER A 201 7.72 -7.71 -0.98
N ILE A 202 6.48 -7.42 -0.61
CA ILE A 202 5.53 -8.41 -0.08
C ILE A 202 4.55 -8.76 -1.19
N ALA A 203 4.60 -10.01 -1.64
CA ALA A 203 3.78 -10.56 -2.70
C ALA A 203 2.49 -11.20 -2.16
N VAL A 204 1.31 -10.73 -2.60
CA VAL A 204 0.02 -11.14 -2.06
C VAL A 204 -0.85 -11.80 -3.09
N GLY A 205 -1.19 -13.07 -2.84
CA GLY A 205 -2.15 -13.87 -3.59
C GLY A 205 -3.57 -13.79 -3.00
N SER A 206 -4.54 -14.22 -3.81
CA SER A 206 -5.95 -14.24 -3.45
C SER A 206 -6.37 -15.60 -2.90
N ALA A 207 -7.09 -15.58 -1.76
CA ALA A 207 -7.79 -16.74 -1.21
C ALA A 207 -9.30 -16.51 -1.16
N THR A 208 -10.05 -17.59 -1.10
CA THR A 208 -11.50 -17.58 -0.85
C THR A 208 -11.81 -17.33 0.62
N ARG A 209 -13.08 -17.12 0.96
CA ARG A 209 -13.52 -16.94 2.35
C ARG A 209 -13.30 -18.20 3.21
N GLU A 210 -13.30 -19.37 2.58
CA GLU A 210 -13.01 -20.67 3.23
C GLU A 210 -11.50 -20.90 3.42
N GLY A 211 -10.66 -19.94 3.00
CA GLY A 211 -9.21 -20.03 3.13
C GLY A 211 -8.53 -20.88 2.05
N ARG A 212 -9.21 -21.21 0.94
CA ARG A 212 -8.60 -21.90 -0.21
C ARG A 212 -8.00 -20.88 -1.19
N ILE A 213 -6.94 -21.28 -1.86
CA ILE A 213 -6.33 -20.45 -2.93
C ILE A 213 -7.36 -20.24 -4.02
N ALA A 214 -7.62 -18.98 -4.39
CA ALA A 214 -8.55 -18.63 -5.45
C ALA A 214 -7.97 -19.03 -6.82
N LEU A 215 -8.79 -19.63 -7.69
CA LEU A 215 -8.34 -20.16 -8.99
C LEU A 215 -7.62 -19.12 -9.86
N HIS A 216 -8.10 -17.88 -9.86
CA HIS A 216 -7.50 -16.81 -10.66
C HIS A 216 -6.15 -16.34 -10.12
N SER A 217 -5.81 -16.64 -8.85
CA SER A 217 -4.59 -16.13 -8.25
C SER A 217 -3.35 -16.72 -8.88
N ASN A 218 -2.41 -15.85 -9.24
CA ASN A 218 -1.06 -16.31 -9.48
C ASN A 218 -0.43 -16.80 -8.16
N GLY A 219 0.66 -17.56 -8.29
CA GLY A 219 1.44 -18.09 -7.18
C GLY A 219 2.89 -18.26 -7.59
N GLY A 220 3.72 -18.79 -6.71
CA GLY A 220 5.14 -19.01 -6.98
C GLY A 220 5.95 -18.97 -5.69
N LYS A 221 7.26 -19.18 -5.84
CA LYS A 221 8.18 -19.18 -4.69
C LYS A 221 8.38 -17.81 -4.05
N GLU A 222 8.09 -16.75 -4.79
CA GLU A 222 8.20 -15.37 -4.33
C GLU A 222 6.96 -14.89 -3.57
N LEU A 223 5.91 -15.72 -3.49
CA LEU A 223 4.69 -15.37 -2.77
C LEU A 223 4.90 -15.39 -1.26
N ASP A 224 4.52 -14.30 -0.60
CA ASP A 224 4.60 -14.18 0.86
C ASP A 224 3.33 -14.62 1.57
N PHE A 225 2.17 -14.13 1.12
CA PHE A 225 0.89 -14.36 1.76
C PHE A 225 -0.24 -14.59 0.77
N TYR A 226 -1.20 -15.42 1.17
CA TYR A 226 -2.55 -15.41 0.63
C TYR A 226 -3.48 -14.70 1.60
N ALA A 227 -4.34 -13.82 1.11
CA ALA A 227 -5.35 -13.14 1.90
C ALA A 227 -6.71 -13.20 1.18
N LEU A 228 -7.80 -12.95 1.90
CA LEU A 228 -9.13 -12.87 1.30
C LEU A 228 -9.13 -11.87 0.13
N GLY A 229 -9.53 -12.34 -1.04
CA GLY A 229 -9.59 -11.55 -2.27
C GLY A 229 -10.99 -11.35 -2.83
N SER A 230 -12.03 -11.50 -2.01
CA SER A 230 -13.43 -11.28 -2.41
C SER A 230 -14.14 -10.41 -1.39
N PHE A 231 -14.60 -9.23 -1.82
CA PHE A 231 -15.28 -8.24 -0.97
C PHE A 231 -16.50 -7.68 -1.67
N GLU A 232 -17.55 -7.46 -0.91
CA GLU A 232 -18.70 -6.68 -1.34
C GLU A 232 -18.48 -5.22 -0.93
N THR A 233 -18.65 -4.30 -1.87
CA THR A 233 -18.62 -2.87 -1.61
C THR A 233 -19.88 -2.19 -2.19
N ASN A 234 -20.19 -1.01 -1.68
CA ASN A 234 -21.31 -0.22 -2.18
C ASN A 234 -21.06 0.41 -3.56
N VAL A 235 -19.88 0.21 -4.13
CA VAL A 235 -19.54 0.62 -5.51
C VAL A 235 -19.63 -0.58 -6.45
N LYS A 236 -18.89 -1.65 -6.14
CA LYS A 236 -18.80 -2.85 -6.97
C LYS A 236 -18.18 -3.99 -6.15
N ASN A 237 -18.65 -5.21 -6.37
CA ASN A 237 -17.99 -6.38 -5.81
C ASN A 237 -16.59 -6.54 -6.40
N ALA A 238 -15.63 -6.75 -5.54
CA ALA A 238 -14.23 -6.93 -5.90
C ALA A 238 -13.82 -8.38 -5.74
N VAL A 239 -13.19 -8.94 -6.77
CA VAL A 239 -12.59 -10.27 -6.73
C VAL A 239 -11.22 -10.19 -7.39
N GLY A 240 -10.19 -10.63 -6.70
CA GLY A 240 -8.84 -10.65 -7.25
C GLY A 240 -7.73 -10.43 -6.24
N THR A 241 -6.50 -10.55 -6.72
CA THR A 241 -5.29 -10.30 -5.92
C THR A 241 -5.15 -8.83 -5.53
N SER A 242 -5.73 -7.90 -6.29
CA SER A 242 -5.86 -6.48 -5.92
C SER A 242 -6.60 -6.29 -4.59
N ALA A 243 -7.76 -6.97 -4.44
CA ALA A 243 -8.56 -6.92 -3.22
C ALA A 243 -7.80 -7.53 -2.03
N ALA A 244 -7.13 -8.68 -2.25
CA ALA A 244 -6.30 -9.32 -1.23
C ALA A 244 -5.12 -8.43 -0.79
N THR A 245 -4.51 -7.70 -1.72
CA THR A 245 -3.41 -6.76 -1.46
C THR A 245 -3.87 -5.59 -0.59
N ALA A 246 -4.98 -4.94 -0.94
CA ALA A 246 -5.56 -3.85 -0.15
C ALA A 246 -5.96 -4.33 1.27
N ALA A 247 -6.53 -5.52 1.35
CA ALA A 247 -6.92 -6.14 2.60
C ALA A 247 -5.71 -6.47 3.49
N LEU A 248 -4.67 -7.12 2.95
CA LEU A 248 -3.46 -7.44 3.71
C LEU A 248 -2.73 -6.17 4.16
N ALA A 249 -2.63 -5.16 3.30
CA ALA A 249 -1.95 -3.92 3.64
C ALA A 249 -2.68 -3.18 4.79
N SER A 250 -4.00 -3.19 4.79
CA SER A 250 -4.80 -2.65 5.88
C SER A 250 -4.64 -3.47 7.17
N TYR A 251 -4.62 -4.80 7.05
CA TYR A 251 -4.38 -5.71 8.17
C TYR A 251 -2.96 -5.56 8.74
N TRP A 252 -1.97 -5.27 7.89
CA TRP A 252 -0.61 -4.92 8.29
C TRP A 252 -0.61 -3.71 9.23
N VAL A 253 -1.30 -2.62 8.84
CA VAL A 253 -1.40 -1.41 9.66
C VAL A 253 -2.09 -1.69 10.99
N LYS A 254 -3.21 -2.45 10.97
CA LYS A 254 -3.95 -2.85 12.17
C LYS A 254 -3.08 -3.64 13.18
N ASN A 255 -2.14 -4.42 12.65
CA ASN A 255 -1.30 -5.33 13.45
C ASN A 255 0.16 -4.88 13.53
N TYR A 256 0.48 -3.64 13.28
CA TYR A 256 1.84 -3.13 13.27
C TYR A 256 2.57 -3.36 14.59
N LYS A 257 3.79 -3.89 14.54
CA LYS A 257 4.64 -4.26 15.68
C LYS A 257 5.87 -3.38 15.84
N GLY A 258 5.78 -2.09 15.44
CA GLY A 258 6.86 -1.12 15.59
C GLY A 258 7.92 -1.15 14.50
N SER A 259 8.05 -2.24 13.73
CA SER A 259 8.95 -2.32 12.59
C SER A 259 8.40 -3.20 11.47
N TYR A 260 9.00 -3.08 10.27
CA TYR A 260 8.72 -3.96 9.14
C TYR A 260 8.93 -5.43 9.53
N LEU A 261 10.13 -5.77 10.02
CA LEU A 261 10.49 -7.15 10.32
C LEU A 261 9.60 -7.76 11.40
N SER A 262 9.40 -7.05 12.52
CA SER A 262 8.55 -7.56 13.61
C SER A 262 7.10 -7.77 13.18
N THR A 263 6.58 -6.93 12.27
CA THR A 263 5.24 -7.08 11.73
C THR A 263 5.16 -8.25 10.75
N TYR A 264 6.16 -8.40 9.87
CA TYR A 264 6.25 -9.52 8.94
C TYR A 264 6.26 -10.86 9.68
N GLU A 265 7.15 -11.02 10.66
CA GLU A 265 7.27 -12.24 11.46
C GLU A 265 5.99 -12.52 12.27
N TYR A 266 5.38 -11.49 12.82
CA TYR A 266 4.10 -11.64 13.51
C TYR A 266 3.01 -12.15 12.55
N LEU A 267 2.87 -11.58 11.36
CA LEU A 267 1.89 -12.05 10.39
C LEU A 267 2.22 -13.47 9.89
N LYS A 268 3.48 -13.80 9.69
CA LYS A 268 3.91 -15.18 9.38
C LYS A 268 3.50 -16.15 10.47
N SER A 269 3.64 -15.78 11.74
CA SER A 269 3.23 -16.63 12.88
C SER A 269 1.71 -16.88 12.95
N LEU A 270 0.91 -16.00 12.35
CA LEU A 270 -0.54 -16.15 12.23
C LEU A 270 -0.97 -16.95 11.00
N SER A 271 -0.04 -17.22 10.08
CA SER A 271 -0.34 -17.89 8.81
C SER A 271 -0.81 -19.32 9.03
N LYS A 272 -1.76 -19.74 8.20
CA LYS A 272 -2.40 -21.05 8.23
C LYS A 272 -2.17 -21.80 6.92
N PRO A 273 -2.33 -23.13 6.93
CA PRO A 273 -2.37 -23.92 5.70
C PRO A 273 -3.50 -23.43 4.77
N THR A 274 -3.19 -23.38 3.48
CA THR A 274 -4.12 -23.14 2.39
C THR A 274 -3.72 -24.01 1.20
N GLU A 275 -4.69 -24.38 0.39
CA GLU A 275 -4.45 -25.23 -0.77
C GLU A 275 -5.40 -24.91 -1.93
N SER A 276 -5.00 -25.31 -3.12
CA SER A 276 -5.85 -25.51 -4.29
C SER A 276 -5.66 -26.94 -4.80
N GLU A 277 -6.31 -27.30 -5.90
CA GLU A 277 -6.08 -28.60 -6.55
C GLU A 277 -4.62 -28.81 -6.98
N GLN A 278 -3.86 -27.76 -7.14
CA GLN A 278 -2.53 -27.76 -7.74
C GLN A 278 -1.39 -27.45 -6.76
N ILE A 279 -1.64 -26.66 -5.72
CA ILE A 279 -0.61 -26.25 -4.75
C ILE A 279 -1.12 -26.27 -3.31
N LYS A 280 -0.18 -26.50 -2.37
CA LYS A 280 -0.38 -26.30 -0.94
C LYS A 280 0.58 -25.23 -0.43
N SER A 281 0.11 -24.41 0.49
CA SER A 281 0.89 -23.32 1.08
C SER A 281 0.53 -23.15 2.55
N ASN A 282 1.45 -22.66 3.37
CA ASN A 282 1.22 -22.31 4.77
C ASN A 282 1.16 -20.79 4.97
N ASN A 283 0.74 -20.04 3.97
CA ASN A 283 0.85 -18.59 3.92
C ASN A 283 -0.52 -17.88 3.93
N PHE A 284 -1.61 -18.54 4.29
CA PHE A 284 -2.93 -17.89 4.37
C PHE A 284 -3.08 -17.08 5.66
N ILE A 285 -3.43 -15.81 5.53
CA ILE A 285 -3.79 -14.91 6.63
C ILE A 285 -5.30 -14.70 6.64
N ASP A 286 -5.93 -15.06 7.75
CA ASP A 286 -7.35 -14.83 8.00
C ASP A 286 -7.57 -13.41 8.54
N ILE A 287 -7.75 -12.47 7.60
CA ILE A 287 -7.87 -11.04 7.89
C ILE A 287 -9.23 -10.63 8.48
N LEU A 288 -10.19 -11.55 8.56
CA LEU A 288 -11.52 -11.30 9.13
C LEU A 288 -11.59 -11.60 10.63
N LYS A 289 -10.51 -12.07 11.22
CA LYS A 289 -10.34 -12.27 12.66
C LYS A 289 -9.52 -11.15 13.27
#